data_112de8d9f1db4dac3595ff8ad6ad466b
#
_entry.id   112de8d9f1db4dac3595ff8ad6ad466b
#
_cell.length_a   1.000
_cell.length_b   1.000
_cell.length_c   1.000
_cell.angle_alpha   90.00
_cell.angle_beta   90.00
_cell.angle_gamma   90.00
#
_symmetry.space_group_name_H-M   'P 1'
#
loop_
_entity.id
_entity.type
_entity.pdbx_description
1 polymer ?
#
loop_
_entity_poly.entity_id
_entity_poly.type
_entity_poly.pdbx_seq_one_letter_code
_entity_poly.pdbx_strand_id
1 'polypeptide(L)'
;MTEPTARTTTGVTARSVDEDATPCSERNCRIATMILVDARGWLLLQERDEHAEVAPEMWGLVGGHVEDGEDWDDGLAREVAEETGLSVEGLELWFDEVVQHSPKISTHLADHWRIWVGRADVTDGDIVLGEGRQIVFVDPDRVRDGSLELSPSTRYLVPRFLESDTYARLTSFGG
;
A
#
# COMPACT_ATOMS: atom_id res chain seq x y z
N MET A 1 -7.11 -42.68 12.59
CA MET A 1 -7.18 -41.28 13.04
C MET A 1 -5.77 -40.73 12.90
N THR A 2 -5.50 -40.01 11.83
CA THR A 2 -4.19 -39.42 11.53
C THR A 2 -4.42 -37.90 11.43
N GLU A 3 -3.83 -37.15 12.37
CA GLU A 3 -3.87 -35.69 12.37
C GLU A 3 -3.06 -35.14 11.18
N PRO A 4 -3.52 -34.06 10.53
CA PRO A 4 -2.71 -33.40 9.51
C PRO A 4 -1.62 -32.57 10.15
N THR A 5 -0.38 -32.86 9.83
CA THR A 5 0.82 -32.12 10.21
C THR A 5 0.77 -30.73 9.57
N ALA A 6 0.68 -29.69 10.40
CA ALA A 6 0.78 -28.29 9.98
C ALA A 6 2.18 -28.04 9.43
N ARG A 7 2.26 -27.58 8.18
CA ARG A 7 3.51 -27.10 7.56
C ARG A 7 3.82 -25.72 8.11
N THR A 8 4.88 -25.62 8.87
CA THR A 8 5.45 -24.34 9.32
C THR A 8 6.13 -23.67 8.14
N THR A 9 5.51 -22.65 7.60
CA THR A 9 6.16 -21.76 6.64
C THR A 9 6.81 -20.63 7.44
N THR A 10 8.13 -20.53 7.36
CA THR A 10 8.95 -19.55 8.07
C THR A 10 8.61 -18.15 7.57
N GLY A 11 7.98 -17.31 8.42
CA GLY A 11 7.99 -15.86 8.22
C GLY A 11 6.67 -15.09 8.22
N VAL A 12 5.51 -15.74 8.09
CA VAL A 12 4.23 -15.02 8.17
C VAL A 12 3.23 -15.86 8.95
N THR A 13 2.98 -15.49 10.18
CA THR A 13 1.90 -16.08 10.98
C THR A 13 0.68 -15.19 10.85
N ALA A 14 -0.30 -15.63 10.08
CA ALA A 14 -1.63 -15.03 10.12
C ALA A 14 -2.22 -15.23 11.52
N ARG A 15 -2.29 -14.18 12.31
CA ARG A 15 -3.12 -14.13 13.50
C ARG A 15 -4.37 -13.34 13.16
N SER A 16 -5.52 -13.83 13.58
CA SER A 16 -6.74 -13.04 13.58
C SER A 16 -6.50 -11.76 14.39
N VAL A 17 -6.57 -10.62 13.73
CA VAL A 17 -6.55 -9.31 14.39
C VAL A 17 -7.97 -9.11 14.92
N ASP A 18 -8.10 -8.81 16.22
CA ASP A 18 -9.37 -8.39 16.79
C ASP A 18 -9.77 -7.07 16.11
N GLU A 19 -10.91 -7.05 15.43
CA GLU A 19 -11.48 -5.87 14.76
C GLU A 19 -11.82 -4.72 15.75
N ASP A 20 -11.77 -4.96 17.05
CA ASP A 20 -11.95 -4.01 18.14
C ASP A 20 -10.62 -3.48 18.71
N ALA A 21 -9.54 -3.54 17.94
CA ALA A 21 -8.23 -3.17 18.47
C ALA A 21 -8.10 -1.66 18.69
N THR A 22 -7.64 -1.33 19.86
CA THR A 22 -7.16 -0.05 20.41
C THR A 22 -6.51 0.87 19.36
N PRO A 23 -6.64 2.20 19.53
CA PRO A 23 -6.08 3.20 18.63
C PRO A 23 -4.66 2.87 18.17
N CYS A 24 -4.34 3.23 16.96
CA CYS A 24 -3.09 2.99 16.24
C CYS A 24 -1.79 3.30 17.04
N SER A 25 -1.91 3.96 18.17
CA SER A 25 -0.80 4.38 19.02
C SER A 25 -0.12 3.24 19.78
N GLU A 26 -0.70 2.03 19.89
CA GLU A 26 -0.18 1.05 20.84
C GLU A 26 0.30 -0.29 20.28
N ARG A 27 -0.29 -0.92 19.25
CA ARG A 27 0.18 -2.26 18.82
C ARG A 27 -0.02 -2.67 17.36
N ASN A 28 -1.15 -2.39 16.72
CA ASN A 28 -1.44 -2.79 15.35
C ASN A 28 -2.27 -1.71 14.67
N CYS A 29 -1.82 -1.19 13.56
CA CYS A 29 -2.59 -0.25 12.76
C CYS A 29 -3.32 -0.98 11.63
N ARG A 30 -4.44 -0.42 11.22
CA ARG A 30 -5.09 -0.76 9.95
C ARG A 30 -4.59 0.23 8.90
N ILE A 31 -3.99 -0.28 7.84
CA ILE A 31 -3.41 0.53 6.77
C ILE A 31 -4.13 0.22 5.46
N ALA A 32 -4.80 1.23 4.92
CA ALA A 32 -5.49 1.18 3.63
C ALA A 32 -4.73 1.97 2.59
N THR A 33 -4.24 1.31 1.56
CA THR A 33 -3.47 1.95 0.48
C THR A 33 -3.92 1.46 -0.88
N MET A 34 -3.51 2.18 -1.93
CA MET A 34 -3.80 1.78 -3.29
C MET A 34 -2.56 1.77 -4.19
N ILE A 35 -2.66 1.02 -5.28
CA ILE A 35 -1.76 1.10 -6.43
C ILE A 35 -2.60 1.35 -7.67
N LEU A 36 -2.48 2.53 -8.25
CA LEU A 36 -3.05 2.83 -9.56
C LEU A 36 -2.00 2.59 -10.63
N VAL A 37 -2.44 1.98 -11.75
CA VAL A 37 -1.62 1.69 -12.91
C VAL A 37 -2.16 2.47 -14.10
N ASP A 38 -1.33 3.34 -14.68
CA ASP A 38 -1.72 4.13 -15.85
C ASP A 38 -1.61 3.36 -17.19
N ALA A 39 -1.93 4.04 -18.27
CA ALA A 39 -1.89 3.45 -19.61
C ALA A 39 -0.49 3.01 -20.05
N ARG A 40 0.57 3.54 -19.44
CA ARG A 40 1.96 3.16 -19.70
C ARG A 40 2.40 1.95 -18.86
N GLY A 41 1.59 1.51 -17.90
CA GLY A 41 1.95 0.54 -16.89
C GLY A 41 2.71 1.15 -15.71
N TRP A 42 2.72 2.46 -15.56
CA TRP A 42 3.40 3.16 -14.47
C TRP A 42 2.52 3.18 -13.22
N LEU A 43 3.16 3.23 -12.05
CA LEU A 43 2.53 3.14 -10.74
C LEU A 43 2.44 4.50 -10.08
N LEU A 44 1.27 4.89 -9.55
CA LEU A 44 1.13 6.08 -8.74
C LEU A 44 1.82 5.86 -7.39
N LEU A 45 2.85 6.66 -7.12
CA LEU A 45 3.61 6.62 -5.88
C LEU A 45 3.77 8.02 -5.30
N GLN A 46 3.89 8.11 -3.97
CA GLN A 46 4.15 9.33 -3.22
C GLN A 46 5.62 9.39 -2.82
N GLU A 47 6.30 10.49 -3.12
CA GLU A 47 7.56 10.86 -2.47
C GLU A 47 7.27 11.64 -1.20
N ARG A 48 7.60 11.07 -0.05
CA ARG A 48 7.42 11.71 1.25
C ARG A 48 8.43 12.83 1.43
N ASP A 49 8.05 13.87 2.15
CA ASP A 49 8.97 14.97 2.47
C ASP A 49 9.88 14.64 3.67
N GLU A 50 10.74 15.58 4.01
CA GLU A 50 11.67 15.48 5.15
C GLU A 50 10.99 15.58 6.52
N HIS A 51 9.70 15.95 6.57
CA HIS A 51 8.92 16.11 7.80
C HIS A 51 8.06 14.91 8.11
N ALA A 52 7.96 13.94 7.20
CA ALA A 52 7.15 12.75 7.40
C ALA A 52 7.64 11.96 8.64
N GLU A 53 6.70 11.60 9.52
CA GLU A 53 7.02 10.86 10.76
C GLU A 53 7.57 9.47 10.48
N VAL A 54 7.13 8.84 9.38
CA VAL A 54 7.54 7.49 8.98
C VAL A 54 8.19 7.57 7.59
N ALA A 55 9.36 6.98 7.44
CA ALA A 55 10.08 6.88 6.16
C ALA A 55 10.21 8.23 5.42
N PRO A 56 10.77 9.30 6.07
CA PRO A 56 10.96 10.59 5.42
C PRO A 56 11.85 10.44 4.17
N GLU A 57 11.56 11.25 3.15
CA GLU A 57 12.27 11.30 1.87
C GLU A 57 12.24 9.99 1.05
N MET A 58 11.39 9.04 1.43
CA MET A 58 11.21 7.76 0.74
C MET A 58 9.94 7.75 -0.09
N TRP A 59 9.92 6.87 -1.09
CA TRP A 59 8.75 6.63 -1.91
C TRP A 59 7.83 5.59 -1.26
N GLY A 60 6.54 5.92 -1.18
CA GLY A 60 5.49 5.12 -0.57
C GLY A 60 4.29 4.88 -1.48
N LEU A 61 3.36 4.06 -1.00
CA LEU A 61 2.03 3.93 -1.59
C LEU A 61 1.16 5.10 -1.14
N VAL A 62 0.17 5.47 -1.95
CA VAL A 62 -0.88 6.44 -1.61
C VAL A 62 -1.88 5.80 -0.68
N GLY A 63 -2.27 6.50 0.39
CA GLY A 63 -3.17 6.04 1.44
C GLY A 63 -2.49 5.99 2.81
N GLY A 64 -3.24 5.63 3.84
CA GLY A 64 -2.76 5.73 5.22
C GLY A 64 -3.56 4.93 6.23
N HIS A 65 -3.67 5.47 7.41
CA HIS A 65 -4.30 4.81 8.54
C HIS A 65 -5.82 4.87 8.44
N VAL A 66 -6.46 3.73 8.68
CA VAL A 66 -7.92 3.66 8.87
C VAL A 66 -8.21 4.04 10.31
N GLU A 67 -9.07 5.03 10.53
CA GLU A 67 -9.42 5.54 11.85
C GLU A 67 -10.32 4.56 12.63
N ASP A 68 -10.43 4.78 13.94
CA ASP A 68 -11.31 3.99 14.79
C ASP A 68 -12.77 4.15 14.39
N GLY A 69 -13.45 3.02 14.16
CA GLY A 69 -14.84 3.00 13.74
C GLY A 69 -15.05 3.29 12.26
N GLU A 70 -14.00 3.58 11.50
CA GLU A 70 -14.05 3.78 10.06
C GLU A 70 -13.98 2.44 9.31
N ASP A 71 -14.75 2.29 8.23
CA ASP A 71 -14.59 1.16 7.34
C ASP A 71 -13.34 1.30 6.47
N TRP A 72 -12.83 0.17 5.97
CA TRP A 72 -11.61 0.14 5.16
C TRP A 72 -11.72 0.95 3.87
N ASP A 73 -12.85 0.86 3.19
CA ASP A 73 -13.08 1.57 1.93
C ASP A 73 -13.24 3.08 2.17
N ASP A 74 -13.89 3.46 3.27
CA ASP A 74 -14.03 4.87 3.67
C ASP A 74 -12.68 5.48 4.05
N GLY A 75 -11.85 4.73 4.82
CA GLY A 75 -10.49 5.15 5.16
C GLY A 75 -9.61 5.33 3.93
N LEU A 76 -9.64 4.40 2.99
CA LEU A 76 -8.92 4.55 1.73
C LEU A 76 -9.40 5.78 0.96
N ALA A 77 -10.73 5.95 0.83
CA ALA A 77 -11.28 7.07 0.06
C ALA A 77 -10.92 8.43 0.66
N ARG A 78 -10.94 8.54 2.01
CA ARG A 78 -10.53 9.74 2.74
C ARG A 78 -9.05 10.06 2.50
N GLU A 79 -8.16 9.11 2.74
CA GLU A 79 -6.71 9.28 2.57
C GLU A 79 -6.35 9.66 1.12
N VAL A 80 -6.93 8.95 0.14
CA VAL A 80 -6.70 9.27 -1.28
C VAL A 80 -7.17 10.68 -1.63
N ALA A 81 -8.33 11.10 -1.13
CA ALA A 81 -8.83 12.45 -1.36
C ALA A 81 -7.95 13.52 -0.69
N GLU A 82 -7.48 13.27 0.53
CA GLU A 82 -6.61 14.17 1.29
C GLU A 82 -5.23 14.32 0.63
N GLU A 83 -4.62 13.22 0.20
CA GLU A 83 -3.27 13.23 -0.39
C GLU A 83 -3.25 13.68 -1.85
N THR A 84 -4.29 13.35 -2.63
CA THR A 84 -4.25 13.52 -4.11
C THR A 84 -5.37 14.38 -4.70
N GLY A 85 -6.40 14.67 -3.92
CA GLY A 85 -7.62 15.30 -4.43
C GLY A 85 -8.46 14.40 -5.35
N LEU A 86 -8.08 13.14 -5.54
CA LEU A 86 -8.80 12.20 -6.41
C LEU A 86 -9.96 11.53 -5.66
N SER A 87 -10.97 11.12 -6.44
CA SER A 87 -11.97 10.15 -6.03
C SER A 87 -11.76 8.89 -6.88
N VAL A 88 -11.62 7.74 -6.23
CA VAL A 88 -11.33 6.47 -6.91
C VAL A 88 -12.50 5.51 -6.75
N GLU A 89 -12.84 4.81 -7.83
CA GLU A 89 -13.89 3.81 -7.89
C GLU A 89 -13.40 2.56 -8.64
N GLY A 90 -14.07 1.44 -8.42
CA GLY A 90 -13.80 0.22 -9.18
C GLY A 90 -12.45 -0.43 -8.90
N LEU A 91 -11.86 -0.13 -7.75
CA LEU A 91 -10.63 -0.80 -7.31
C LEU A 91 -10.96 -2.22 -6.85
N GLU A 92 -10.02 -3.13 -7.03
CA GLU A 92 -10.09 -4.50 -6.51
C GLU A 92 -9.12 -4.70 -5.36
N LEU A 93 -9.55 -5.42 -4.32
CA LEU A 93 -8.67 -5.78 -3.23
C LEU A 93 -7.64 -6.82 -3.71
N TRP A 94 -6.37 -6.46 -3.67
CA TRP A 94 -5.26 -7.32 -4.10
C TRP A 94 -4.51 -7.96 -2.93
N PHE A 95 -4.38 -7.24 -1.82
CA PHE A 95 -3.61 -7.70 -0.65
C PHE A 95 -4.40 -7.45 0.62
N ASP A 96 -4.48 -8.45 1.50
CA ASP A 96 -5.17 -8.39 2.79
C ASP A 96 -4.43 -9.29 3.79
N GLU A 97 -3.38 -8.76 4.44
CA GLU A 97 -2.54 -9.53 5.35
C GLU A 97 -2.01 -8.68 6.51
N VAL A 98 -1.70 -9.37 7.61
CA VAL A 98 -0.97 -8.78 8.74
C VAL A 98 0.54 -8.87 8.46
N VAL A 99 1.17 -7.72 8.36
CA VAL A 99 2.61 -7.57 8.14
C VAL A 99 3.32 -7.35 9.47
N GLN A 100 4.23 -8.27 9.80
CA GLN A 100 5.06 -8.16 11.01
C GLN A 100 6.20 -7.16 10.78
N HIS A 101 6.41 -6.27 11.73
CA HIS A 101 7.50 -5.31 11.68
C HIS A 101 8.68 -5.75 12.55
N SER A 102 9.88 -5.43 12.08
CA SER A 102 11.05 -5.50 12.93
C SER A 102 11.00 -4.37 13.96
N PRO A 103 11.30 -4.62 15.27
CA PRO A 103 11.39 -3.57 16.28
C PRO A 103 12.39 -2.45 15.97
N LYS A 104 13.25 -2.67 14.98
CA LYS A 104 14.20 -1.65 14.48
C LYS A 104 13.61 -0.69 13.46
N ILE A 105 12.43 -1.02 12.90
CA ILE A 105 11.80 -0.27 11.81
C ILE A 105 10.56 0.46 12.30
N SER A 106 9.82 -0.14 13.21
CA SER A 106 8.57 0.41 13.74
C SER A 106 8.42 0.13 15.22
N THR A 107 7.72 1.03 15.92
CA THR A 107 7.26 0.83 17.29
C THR A 107 6.08 -0.13 17.36
N HIS A 108 5.39 -0.35 16.24
CA HIS A 108 4.32 -1.32 16.11
C HIS A 108 4.88 -2.72 15.88
N LEU A 109 4.22 -3.73 16.45
CA LEU A 109 4.62 -5.13 16.27
C LEU A 109 4.18 -5.68 14.92
N ALA A 110 3.02 -5.24 14.45
CA ALA A 110 2.43 -5.65 13.19
C ALA A 110 1.35 -4.65 12.77
N ASP A 111 1.13 -4.52 11.48
CA ASP A 111 0.03 -3.75 10.93
C ASP A 111 -0.78 -4.63 9.98
N HIS A 112 -2.11 -4.45 9.98
CA HIS A 112 -2.99 -5.08 9.03
C HIS A 112 -3.08 -4.19 7.79
N TRP A 113 -2.61 -4.70 6.67
CA TRP A 113 -2.58 -3.98 5.41
C TRP A 113 -3.65 -4.49 4.46
N ARG A 114 -4.41 -3.56 3.89
CA ARG A 114 -5.21 -3.79 2.68
C ARG A 114 -4.72 -2.91 1.56
N ILE A 115 -4.54 -3.51 0.38
CA ILE A 115 -4.10 -2.78 -0.81
C ILE A 115 -5.09 -3.03 -1.92
N TRP A 116 -5.70 -1.96 -2.38
CA TRP A 116 -6.55 -1.97 -3.56
C TRP A 116 -5.74 -1.59 -4.79
N VAL A 117 -6.11 -2.15 -5.91
CA VAL A 117 -5.42 -1.89 -7.16
C VAL A 117 -6.41 -1.61 -8.27
N GLY A 118 -6.02 -0.81 -9.23
CA GLY A 118 -6.88 -0.48 -10.36
C GLY A 118 -6.15 0.26 -11.47
N ARG A 119 -6.85 0.43 -12.58
CA ARG A 119 -6.39 1.28 -13.67
C ARG A 119 -6.67 2.74 -13.36
N ALA A 120 -5.72 3.59 -13.72
CA ALA A 120 -5.89 5.02 -13.69
C ALA A 120 -6.31 5.52 -15.08
N ASP A 121 -7.33 6.37 -15.10
CA ASP A 121 -7.71 7.21 -16.23
C ASP A 121 -7.31 8.68 -16.02
N VAL A 122 -6.50 8.92 -15.00
CA VAL A 122 -5.95 10.22 -14.60
C VAL A 122 -4.45 10.31 -14.92
N THR A 123 -3.94 11.54 -14.96
CA THR A 123 -2.53 11.85 -15.19
C THR A 123 -1.93 12.59 -14.01
N ASP A 124 -0.61 12.79 -13.98
CA ASP A 124 0.06 13.60 -12.95
C ASP A 124 -0.54 15.02 -12.83
N GLY A 125 -1.09 15.55 -13.92
CA GLY A 125 -1.71 16.89 -13.97
C GLY A 125 -3.08 16.97 -13.28
N ASP A 126 -3.71 15.86 -12.99
CA ASP A 126 -5.01 15.79 -12.31
C ASP A 126 -4.85 15.69 -10.78
N ILE A 127 -3.62 15.51 -10.30
CA ILE A 127 -3.32 15.34 -8.88
C ILE A 127 -3.17 16.69 -8.20
N VAL A 128 -3.91 16.89 -7.12
CA VAL A 128 -3.76 18.02 -6.21
C VAL A 128 -3.00 17.53 -4.99
N LEU A 129 -1.70 17.82 -4.95
CA LEU A 129 -0.83 17.39 -3.86
C LEU A 129 -1.31 17.93 -2.51
N GLY A 130 -1.71 17.04 -1.62
CA GLY A 130 -2.13 17.38 -0.25
C GLY A 130 -1.03 17.16 0.77
N GLU A 131 -0.20 16.12 0.58
CA GLU A 131 0.88 15.75 1.50
C GLU A 131 2.10 15.23 0.73
N GLY A 132 3.29 15.39 1.35
CA GLY A 132 4.56 14.94 0.80
C GLY A 132 5.16 15.90 -0.22
N ARG A 133 6.22 15.45 -0.91
CA ARG A 133 6.96 16.25 -1.89
C ARG A 133 6.31 16.20 -3.26
N GLN A 134 5.88 15.03 -3.68
CA GLN A 134 5.13 14.81 -4.93
C GLN A 134 4.40 13.48 -4.92
N ILE A 135 3.35 13.40 -5.74
CA ILE A 135 2.64 12.16 -6.06
C ILE A 135 2.54 12.11 -7.58
N VAL A 136 3.18 11.11 -8.18
CA VAL A 136 3.31 10.99 -9.64
C VAL A 136 3.30 9.54 -10.07
N PHE A 137 2.99 9.31 -11.34
CA PHE A 137 3.18 8.01 -11.96
C PHE A 137 4.65 7.73 -12.24
N VAL A 138 5.17 6.65 -11.69
CA VAL A 138 6.57 6.25 -11.72
C VAL A 138 6.75 5.02 -12.59
N ASP A 139 7.76 5.06 -13.47
CA ASP A 139 8.16 3.91 -14.27
C ASP A 139 8.59 2.74 -13.35
N PRO A 140 7.96 1.56 -13.47
CA PRO A 140 8.30 0.40 -12.65
C PRO A 140 9.75 -0.05 -12.80
N ASP A 141 10.43 0.29 -13.88
CA ASP A 141 11.87 -0.02 -14.03
C ASP A 141 12.72 0.71 -12.99
N ARG A 142 12.31 1.89 -12.54
CA ARG A 142 12.97 2.61 -11.42
C ARG A 142 12.82 1.91 -10.07
N VAL A 143 11.78 1.11 -9.91
CA VAL A 143 11.63 0.22 -8.73
C VAL A 143 12.55 -0.98 -8.86
N ARG A 144 12.61 -1.59 -10.06
CA ARG A 144 13.39 -2.80 -10.34
C ARG A 144 14.91 -2.56 -10.30
N ASP A 145 15.37 -1.42 -10.78
CA ASP A 145 16.79 -1.06 -10.81
C ASP A 145 17.32 -0.44 -9.50
N GLY A 146 16.41 -0.18 -8.54
CA GLY A 146 16.74 0.37 -7.24
C GLY A 146 17.09 1.86 -7.25
N SER A 147 16.71 2.59 -8.30
CA SER A 147 16.95 4.04 -8.40
C SER A 147 16.04 4.88 -7.51
N LEU A 148 15.02 4.25 -6.87
CA LEU A 148 14.14 4.88 -5.91
C LEU A 148 14.44 4.39 -4.49
N GLU A 149 14.55 5.33 -3.56
CA GLU A 149 14.58 4.99 -2.13
C GLU A 149 13.16 4.69 -1.65
N LEU A 150 12.82 3.40 -1.61
CA LEU A 150 11.48 2.93 -1.24
C LEU A 150 11.33 2.78 0.28
N SER A 151 10.18 3.17 0.81
CA SER A 151 9.83 2.84 2.19
C SER A 151 9.84 1.31 2.41
N PRO A 152 10.04 0.83 3.65
CA PRO A 152 10.14 -0.62 3.91
C PRO A 152 8.94 -1.42 3.41
N SER A 153 7.72 -0.91 3.61
CA SER A 153 6.50 -1.56 3.12
C SER A 153 6.42 -1.57 1.59
N THR A 154 6.71 -0.44 0.95
CA THR A 154 6.70 -0.31 -0.51
C THR A 154 7.74 -1.22 -1.15
N ARG A 155 8.93 -1.30 -0.57
CA ARG A 155 10.01 -2.21 -1.01
C ARG A 155 9.60 -3.70 -0.91
N TYR A 156 8.75 -4.03 0.04
CA TYR A 156 8.23 -5.40 0.19
C TYR A 156 7.07 -5.69 -0.77
N LEU A 157 6.16 -4.73 -0.97
CA LEU A 157 4.88 -4.93 -1.65
C LEU A 157 4.94 -4.69 -3.16
N VAL A 158 5.59 -3.60 -3.60
CA VAL A 158 5.55 -3.20 -5.02
C VAL A 158 6.23 -4.21 -5.94
N PRO A 159 7.42 -4.80 -5.63
CA PRO A 159 7.99 -5.84 -6.48
C PRO A 159 7.07 -7.05 -6.65
N ARG A 160 6.38 -7.47 -5.56
CA ARG A 160 5.39 -8.57 -5.62
C ARG A 160 4.21 -8.25 -6.52
N PHE A 161 3.74 -7.01 -6.45
CA PHE A 161 2.66 -6.55 -7.33
C PHE A 161 3.10 -6.58 -8.79
N LEU A 162 4.28 -6.07 -9.11
CA LEU A 162 4.84 -6.07 -10.47
C LEU A 162 5.03 -7.47 -11.07
N GLU A 163 5.21 -8.49 -10.24
CA GLU A 163 5.33 -9.90 -10.64
C GLU A 163 3.98 -10.64 -10.67
N SER A 164 2.88 -10.00 -10.27
CA SER A 164 1.56 -10.63 -10.16
C SER A 164 0.80 -10.70 -11.48
N ASP A 165 -0.08 -11.70 -11.59
CA ASP A 165 -1.05 -11.80 -12.68
C ASP A 165 -1.97 -10.58 -12.73
N THR A 166 -2.22 -9.95 -11.60
CA THR A 166 -3.04 -8.74 -11.49
C THR A 166 -2.39 -7.57 -12.21
N TYR A 167 -1.10 -7.32 -11.99
CA TYR A 167 -0.38 -6.28 -12.74
C TYR A 167 -0.34 -6.58 -14.22
N ALA A 168 -0.03 -7.82 -14.61
CA ALA A 168 -0.05 -8.24 -16.01
C ALA A 168 -1.41 -8.00 -16.67
N ARG A 169 -2.51 -8.28 -15.97
CA ARG A 169 -3.88 -8.02 -16.46
C ARG A 169 -4.19 -6.53 -16.54
N LEU A 170 -3.78 -5.73 -15.55
CA LEU A 170 -4.00 -4.27 -15.56
C LEU A 170 -3.22 -3.57 -16.68
N THR A 171 -2.06 -4.10 -17.06
CA THR A 171 -1.22 -3.54 -18.14
C THR A 171 -1.55 -4.11 -19.52
N SER A 172 -2.26 -5.24 -19.59
CA SER A 172 -2.72 -5.80 -20.85
C SER A 172 -3.84 -4.92 -21.42
N PHE A 173 -3.48 -4.00 -22.32
CA PHE A 173 -4.45 -3.27 -23.12
C PHE A 173 -5.02 -4.26 -24.13
N GLY A 174 -6.31 -4.57 -24.00
CA GLY A 174 -7.02 -5.33 -25.03
C GLY A 174 -6.81 -4.65 -26.39
N GLY A 175 -6.23 -5.40 -27.31
CA GLY A 175 -6.12 -5.00 -28.71
C GLY A 175 -7.48 -4.91 -29.39
#